data_d27eac16b9f7209b169fe2ea2bea58b5
#
_entry.id   d27eac16b9f7209b169fe2ea2bea58b5
#
_cell.length_a   1.000
_cell.length_b   1.000
_cell.length_c   1.000
_cell.angle_alpha   90.00
_cell.angle_beta   90.00
_cell.angle_gamma   90.00
#
_symmetry.space_group_name_H-M   'P 1'
#
loop_
_entity.id
_entity.type
_entity.pdbx_description
1 polymer ?
#
loop_
_entity_poly.entity_id
_entity_poly.type
_entity_poly.pdbx_seq_one_letter_code
_entity_poly.pdbx_strand_id
1 'polypeptide(L)'
;GKMPFAKIGGKKLTKYKSGTKLTGEAANTQDISYNIENYGALVPIANDLQEDEAVNIIQDVIKPDFAEAGVNSENDEILQIVEDNATDKSTGVTDWRGVKKVIDGVLPTLRAKTVVITNLTGYVYLQSQEDKNGRNLDLVKTVNGKDYFQNRQLITLSDEAVTASATGKVVFYVVNLYALVKFFERKGYTVSTDKSVFFESDETALKVQERFDCEKLDDRAD
;
A
#
# COMPACT_ATOMS: atom_id res chain seq x y z
N GLY A 1 -15.90 14.51 -0.73
CA GLY A 1 -16.30 14.39 -2.13
C GLY A 1 -16.99 13.07 -2.44
N LYS A 2 -17.49 12.93 -3.65
CA LYS A 2 -18.07 11.68 -4.14
C LYS A 2 -17.53 11.39 -5.54
N MET A 3 -17.16 10.14 -5.79
CA MET A 3 -16.70 9.68 -7.10
C MET A 3 -17.53 8.46 -7.53
N PRO A 4 -18.16 8.47 -8.73
CA PRO A 4 -18.82 7.29 -9.24
C PRO A 4 -17.79 6.24 -9.66
N PHE A 5 -18.01 5.00 -9.28
CA PHE A 5 -17.17 3.86 -9.59
C PHE A 5 -17.98 2.69 -10.15
N ALA A 6 -17.50 2.04 -11.19
CA ALA A 6 -18.08 0.83 -11.74
C ALA A 6 -17.21 -0.38 -11.39
N LYS A 7 -17.79 -1.41 -10.74
CA LYS A 7 -17.07 -2.66 -10.43
C LYS A 7 -16.53 -3.32 -11.70
N ILE A 8 -15.26 -3.67 -11.69
CA ILE A 8 -14.56 -4.31 -12.81
C ILE A 8 -15.04 -5.76 -12.96
N GLY A 9 -15.48 -6.12 -14.15
CA GLY A 9 -15.84 -7.51 -14.53
C GLY A 9 -17.30 -7.88 -14.20
N GLY A 10 -17.80 -8.90 -14.88
CA GLY A 10 -19.11 -9.47 -14.65
C GLY A 10 -20.19 -9.11 -15.67
N LYS A 11 -20.00 -8.05 -16.48
CA LYS A 11 -20.96 -7.76 -17.57
C LYS A 11 -20.67 -8.61 -18.81
N LYS A 12 -21.72 -9.22 -19.35
CA LYS A 12 -21.68 -9.98 -20.60
C LYS A 12 -22.57 -9.30 -21.63
N LEU A 13 -22.12 -9.28 -22.86
CA LEU A 13 -22.99 -8.86 -23.97
C LEU A 13 -24.02 -9.94 -24.24
N THR A 14 -25.29 -9.54 -24.37
CA THR A 14 -26.37 -10.46 -24.69
C THR A 14 -26.52 -10.56 -26.21
N LYS A 15 -26.59 -11.80 -26.71
CA LYS A 15 -26.83 -12.06 -28.13
C LYS A 15 -28.27 -11.64 -28.47
N TYR A 16 -28.45 -10.76 -29.44
CA TYR A 16 -29.76 -10.34 -29.93
C TYR A 16 -29.90 -10.53 -31.43
N LYS A 17 -31.14 -10.66 -31.91
CA LYS A 17 -31.45 -10.68 -33.33
C LYS A 17 -31.83 -9.27 -33.81
N SER A 18 -31.45 -8.91 -35.02
CA SER A 18 -31.87 -7.65 -35.64
C SER A 18 -33.40 -7.52 -35.61
N GLY A 19 -33.90 -6.39 -35.13
CA GLY A 19 -35.33 -6.14 -34.93
C GLY A 19 -35.86 -6.46 -33.52
N THR A 20 -35.05 -7.02 -32.62
CA THR A 20 -35.45 -7.25 -31.22
C THR A 20 -34.96 -6.09 -30.36
N LYS A 21 -35.78 -5.55 -29.47
CA LYS A 21 -35.43 -4.48 -28.54
C LYS A 21 -34.42 -5.00 -27.52
N LEU A 22 -33.23 -4.38 -27.45
CA LEU A 22 -32.29 -4.61 -26.36
C LEU A 22 -32.82 -4.02 -25.07
N THR A 23 -32.99 -4.87 -24.06
CA THR A 23 -33.23 -4.42 -22.69
C THR A 23 -31.92 -3.89 -22.10
N GLY A 24 -31.88 -2.60 -21.79
CA GLY A 24 -30.73 -1.98 -21.14
C GLY A 24 -30.64 -2.44 -19.69
N GLU A 25 -29.53 -3.04 -19.30
CA GLU A 25 -29.18 -3.19 -17.88
C GLU A 25 -28.55 -1.89 -17.39
N ALA A 26 -29.03 -1.42 -16.22
CA ALA A 26 -28.43 -0.27 -15.58
C ALA A 26 -26.94 -0.53 -15.26
N ALA A 27 -26.10 0.50 -15.45
CA ALA A 27 -24.72 0.42 -15.02
C ALA A 27 -24.69 0.26 -13.50
N ASN A 28 -24.04 -0.80 -13.01
CA ASN A 28 -23.83 -1.00 -11.57
C ASN A 28 -22.71 -0.04 -11.11
N THR A 29 -23.07 1.21 -10.88
CA THR A 29 -22.17 2.25 -10.36
C THR A 29 -22.42 2.42 -8.87
N GLN A 30 -21.35 2.44 -8.11
CA GLN A 30 -21.36 2.83 -6.69
C GLN A 30 -20.66 4.18 -6.55
N ASP A 31 -21.14 5.02 -5.65
CA ASP A 31 -20.46 6.26 -5.27
C ASP A 31 -19.51 5.98 -4.13
N ILE A 32 -18.25 6.36 -4.31
CA ILE A 32 -17.24 6.36 -3.25
C ILE A 32 -17.22 7.75 -2.65
N SER A 33 -17.46 7.83 -1.35
CA SER A 33 -17.32 9.06 -0.59
C SER A 33 -15.89 9.17 -0.09
N TYR A 34 -15.26 10.31 -0.28
CA TYR A 34 -13.93 10.58 0.22
C TYR A 34 -13.89 11.91 0.98
N ASN A 35 -13.03 12.00 1.99
CA ASN A 35 -12.83 13.16 2.84
C ASN A 35 -11.35 13.46 3.00
N ILE A 36 -10.82 14.36 2.19
CA ILE A 36 -9.40 14.68 2.18
C ILE A 36 -8.97 15.27 3.51
N GLU A 37 -8.05 14.60 4.18
CA GLU A 37 -7.49 14.99 5.45
C GLU A 37 -6.16 15.73 5.29
N ASN A 38 -5.68 16.36 6.36
CA ASN A 38 -4.41 17.08 6.37
C ASN A 38 -3.41 16.28 7.19
N TYR A 39 -2.33 15.90 6.58
CA TYR A 39 -1.17 15.32 7.24
C TYR A 39 -0.07 16.37 7.33
N GLY A 40 0.65 16.42 8.43
CA GLY A 40 1.71 17.39 8.57
C GLY A 40 2.57 17.19 9.82
N ALA A 41 3.77 17.73 9.74
CA ALA A 41 4.71 17.79 10.85
C ALA A 41 5.30 19.20 10.96
N LEU A 42 5.63 19.59 12.18
CA LEU A 42 6.32 20.84 12.50
C LEU A 42 7.61 20.49 13.26
N VAL A 43 8.76 20.92 12.73
CA VAL A 43 10.06 20.66 13.34
C VAL A 43 10.80 21.98 13.56
N PRO A 44 11.25 22.25 14.79
CA PRO A 44 12.16 23.36 15.07
C PRO A 44 13.58 22.99 14.63
N ILE A 45 14.29 23.95 14.01
CA ILE A 45 15.68 23.83 13.60
C ILE A 45 16.43 25.02 14.16
N ALA A 46 17.46 24.75 14.96
CA ALA A 46 18.30 25.81 15.52
C ALA A 46 18.98 26.62 14.42
N ASN A 47 18.97 27.94 14.55
CA ASN A 47 19.55 28.83 13.53
C ASN A 47 21.07 28.69 13.44
N ASP A 48 21.75 28.44 14.55
CA ASP A 48 23.22 28.18 14.61
C ASP A 48 23.61 27.01 13.70
N LEU A 49 22.81 25.94 13.67
CA LEU A 49 23.03 24.79 12.80
C LEU A 49 22.94 25.14 11.31
N GLN A 50 22.17 26.16 10.95
CA GLN A 50 22.05 26.63 9.57
C GLN A 50 23.23 27.53 9.15
N GLU A 51 23.84 28.25 10.09
CA GLU A 51 24.89 29.21 9.83
C GLU A 51 26.29 28.55 9.82
N ASP A 52 26.53 27.53 10.64
CA ASP A 52 27.83 26.91 10.86
C ASP A 52 28.14 25.74 9.91
N GLU A 53 27.17 25.24 9.17
CA GLU A 53 27.35 24.03 8.35
C GLU A 53 27.58 24.33 6.86
N ALA A 54 28.59 23.68 6.29
CA ALA A 54 28.89 23.70 4.86
C ALA A 54 27.83 22.96 4.00
N VAL A 55 26.94 22.20 4.63
CA VAL A 55 25.86 21.42 4.00
C VAL A 55 24.55 22.11 4.33
N ASN A 56 23.69 22.28 3.35
CA ASN A 56 22.36 22.83 3.59
C ASN A 56 21.45 21.77 4.25
N ILE A 57 21.49 21.69 5.58
CA ILE A 57 20.76 20.71 6.39
C ILE A 57 19.29 20.60 5.98
N ILE A 58 18.64 21.73 5.70
CA ILE A 58 17.23 21.74 5.30
C ILE A 58 17.02 21.00 3.97
N GLN A 59 17.91 21.23 2.99
CA GLN A 59 17.73 20.66 1.65
C GLN A 59 18.20 19.22 1.57
N ASP A 60 19.33 18.92 2.21
CA ASP A 60 20.07 17.68 1.97
C ASP A 60 19.75 16.58 3.00
N VAL A 61 19.24 16.95 4.18
CA VAL A 61 18.93 16.00 5.25
C VAL A 61 17.44 16.02 5.58
N ILE A 62 16.89 17.17 5.93
CA ILE A 62 15.54 17.24 6.50
C ILE A 62 14.46 17.05 5.44
N LYS A 63 14.58 17.64 4.26
CA LYS A 63 13.57 17.44 3.20
C LYS A 63 13.48 16.01 2.71
N PRO A 64 14.55 15.26 2.49
CA PRO A 64 14.49 13.83 2.18
C PRO A 64 13.83 13.01 3.27
N ASP A 65 14.16 13.26 4.55
CA ASP A 65 13.57 12.57 5.70
C ASP A 65 12.05 12.79 5.78
N PHE A 66 11.59 14.01 5.55
CA PHE A 66 10.18 14.32 5.51
C PHE A 66 9.45 13.78 4.28
N ALA A 67 10.13 13.66 3.14
CA ALA A 67 9.57 13.01 1.97
C ALA A 67 9.33 11.51 2.24
N GLU A 68 10.27 10.87 2.93
CA GLU A 68 10.12 9.49 3.38
C GLU A 68 8.98 9.35 4.40
N ALA A 69 8.87 10.27 5.36
CA ALA A 69 7.76 10.28 6.33
C ALA A 69 6.39 10.45 5.65
N GLY A 70 6.29 11.26 4.59
CA GLY A 70 5.07 11.39 3.78
C GLY A 70 4.70 10.06 3.12
N VAL A 71 5.65 9.43 2.43
CA VAL A 71 5.44 8.11 1.81
C VAL A 71 5.05 7.04 2.83
N ASN A 72 5.62 7.06 4.03
CA ASN A 72 5.26 6.14 5.09
C ASN A 72 3.81 6.36 5.55
N SER A 73 3.37 7.62 5.70
CA SER A 73 1.98 7.93 6.07
C SER A 73 0.98 7.46 5.00
N GLU A 74 1.30 7.64 3.71
CA GLU A 74 0.48 7.13 2.61
C GLU A 74 0.42 5.59 2.62
N ASN A 75 1.54 4.93 2.87
CA ASN A 75 1.62 3.48 2.96
C ASN A 75 0.82 2.93 4.14
N ASP A 76 0.84 3.60 5.30
CA ASP A 76 0.08 3.19 6.48
C ASP A 76 -1.43 3.21 6.21
N GLU A 77 -1.94 4.26 5.57
CA GLU A 77 -3.36 4.35 5.17
C GLU A 77 -3.75 3.25 4.18
N ILE A 78 -2.90 2.98 3.18
CA ILE A 78 -3.14 1.90 2.21
C ILE A 78 -3.13 0.54 2.92
N LEU A 79 -2.18 0.30 3.82
CA LEU A 79 -2.08 -0.94 4.58
C LEU A 79 -3.27 -1.14 5.49
N GLN A 80 -3.74 -0.09 6.15
CA GLN A 80 -4.93 -0.17 6.99
C GLN A 80 -6.16 -0.61 6.20
N ILE A 81 -6.35 -0.10 4.98
CA ILE A 81 -7.43 -0.56 4.10
C ILE A 81 -7.26 -2.04 3.74
N VAL A 82 -6.04 -2.51 3.48
CA VAL A 82 -5.76 -3.92 3.20
C VAL A 82 -6.11 -4.78 4.41
N GLU A 83 -5.68 -4.40 5.61
CA GLU A 83 -5.92 -5.15 6.85
C GLU A 83 -7.39 -5.19 7.24
N ASP A 84 -8.08 -4.05 7.18
CA ASP A 84 -9.50 -3.93 7.54
C ASP A 84 -10.43 -4.71 6.61
N ASN A 85 -9.99 -4.96 5.39
CA ASN A 85 -10.79 -5.62 4.37
C ASN A 85 -10.30 -7.03 4.01
N ALA A 86 -9.18 -7.47 4.58
CA ALA A 86 -8.61 -8.78 4.29
C ALA A 86 -9.54 -9.92 4.73
N THR A 87 -9.80 -10.84 3.81
CA THR A 87 -10.52 -12.07 4.11
C THR A 87 -9.58 -13.12 4.66
N ASP A 88 -9.80 -13.59 5.89
CA ASP A 88 -8.96 -14.63 6.49
C ASP A 88 -9.08 -15.97 5.72
N LYS A 89 -7.99 -16.36 5.07
CA LYS A 89 -7.81 -17.64 4.38
C LYS A 89 -6.84 -18.57 5.11
N SER A 90 -6.49 -18.28 6.35
CA SER A 90 -5.48 -19.03 7.13
C SER A 90 -5.96 -20.40 7.59
N THR A 91 -7.27 -20.67 7.58
CA THR A 91 -7.83 -21.94 8.05
C THR A 91 -7.26 -23.14 7.28
N GLY A 92 -6.55 -24.02 8.01
CA GLY A 92 -5.91 -25.21 7.42
C GLY A 92 -4.62 -24.92 6.65
N VAL A 93 -4.12 -23.69 6.68
CA VAL A 93 -2.83 -23.32 6.10
C VAL A 93 -1.72 -23.56 7.12
N THR A 94 -0.82 -24.47 6.80
CA THR A 94 0.30 -24.87 7.67
C THR A 94 1.66 -24.55 7.06
N ASP A 95 1.71 -24.28 5.76
CA ASP A 95 2.95 -24.04 5.01
C ASP A 95 2.74 -23.03 3.86
N TRP A 96 3.84 -22.71 3.18
CA TRP A 96 3.86 -21.78 2.04
C TRP A 96 2.93 -22.21 0.87
N ARG A 97 2.57 -23.50 0.75
CA ARG A 97 1.66 -24.01 -0.29
C ARG A 97 0.25 -23.47 -0.07
N GLY A 98 -0.12 -23.22 1.19
CA GLY A 98 -1.38 -22.54 1.50
C GLY A 98 -1.44 -21.14 0.92
N VAL A 99 -0.38 -20.35 1.06
CA VAL A 99 -0.27 -19.02 0.44
C VAL A 99 -0.36 -19.12 -1.09
N LYS A 100 0.37 -20.07 -1.68
CA LYS A 100 0.27 -20.35 -3.13
C LYS A 100 -1.16 -20.66 -3.56
N LYS A 101 -1.91 -21.45 -2.80
CA LYS A 101 -3.30 -21.78 -3.10
C LYS A 101 -4.20 -20.53 -3.10
N VAL A 102 -3.97 -19.61 -2.19
CA VAL A 102 -4.69 -18.31 -2.17
C VAL A 102 -4.36 -17.51 -3.43
N ILE A 103 -3.08 -17.41 -3.81
CA ILE A 103 -2.65 -16.72 -5.05
C ILE A 103 -3.33 -17.32 -6.28
N ASP A 104 -3.36 -18.65 -6.37
CA ASP A 104 -3.97 -19.36 -7.50
C ASP A 104 -5.50 -19.18 -7.55
N GLY A 105 -6.13 -18.94 -6.38
CA GLY A 105 -7.56 -18.69 -6.23
C GLY A 105 -8.02 -17.28 -6.60
N VAL A 106 -7.11 -16.34 -6.83
CA VAL A 106 -7.45 -14.97 -7.23
C VAL A 106 -8.20 -14.95 -8.57
N LEU A 107 -9.24 -14.12 -8.67
CA LEU A 107 -10.03 -13.96 -9.89
C LEU A 107 -9.14 -13.63 -11.10
N PRO A 108 -9.36 -14.26 -12.26
CA PRO A 108 -8.52 -14.05 -13.44
C PRO A 108 -8.37 -12.59 -13.85
N THR A 109 -9.42 -11.79 -13.69
CA THR A 109 -9.46 -10.35 -14.01
C THR A 109 -8.56 -9.50 -13.11
N LEU A 110 -8.33 -9.94 -11.87
CA LEU A 110 -7.53 -9.23 -10.86
C LEU A 110 -6.10 -9.77 -10.78
N ARG A 111 -5.88 -11.00 -11.25
CA ARG A 111 -4.63 -11.75 -11.10
C ARG A 111 -3.40 -11.06 -11.65
N ALA A 112 -3.52 -10.33 -12.75
CA ALA A 112 -2.36 -9.71 -13.44
C ALA A 112 -1.61 -8.69 -12.57
N LYS A 113 -2.34 -7.94 -11.73
CA LYS A 113 -1.79 -6.88 -10.86
C LYS A 113 -1.82 -7.26 -9.37
N THR A 114 -2.06 -8.52 -9.05
CA THR A 114 -2.00 -9.02 -7.69
C THR A 114 -0.55 -9.05 -7.21
N VAL A 115 -0.33 -8.55 -6.01
CA VAL A 115 0.93 -8.59 -5.28
C VAL A 115 0.78 -9.40 -4.00
N VAL A 116 1.89 -9.79 -3.41
CA VAL A 116 1.94 -10.42 -2.09
C VAL A 116 2.66 -9.46 -1.15
N ILE A 117 2.02 -9.07 -0.06
CA ILE A 117 2.62 -8.23 0.97
C ILE A 117 2.92 -9.09 2.18
N THR A 118 4.10 -8.96 2.73
CA THR A 118 4.53 -9.65 3.94
C THR A 118 5.47 -8.78 4.76
N ASN A 119 5.78 -9.20 5.96
CA ASN A 119 6.79 -8.57 6.80
C ASN A 119 8.15 -9.30 6.68
N LEU A 120 9.17 -8.78 7.38
CA LEU A 120 10.51 -9.37 7.36
C LEU A 120 10.51 -10.82 7.86
N THR A 121 9.75 -11.11 8.91
CA THR A 121 9.58 -12.47 9.44
C THR A 121 8.99 -13.43 8.38
N GLY A 122 7.99 -13.00 7.62
CA GLY A 122 7.41 -13.78 6.53
C GLY A 122 8.35 -13.97 5.35
N TYR A 123 9.16 -12.96 5.02
CA TYR A 123 10.20 -13.06 4.01
C TYR A 123 11.26 -14.11 4.39
N VAL A 124 11.81 -14.03 5.60
CA VAL A 124 12.78 -14.99 6.13
C VAL A 124 12.18 -16.40 6.16
N TYR A 125 10.91 -16.53 6.53
CA TYR A 125 10.21 -17.81 6.48
C TYR A 125 10.21 -18.42 5.06
N LEU A 126 9.92 -17.65 4.02
CA LEU A 126 9.95 -18.15 2.64
C LEU A 126 11.36 -18.53 2.19
N GLN A 127 12.36 -17.75 2.58
CA GLN A 127 13.77 -18.02 2.24
C GLN A 127 14.34 -19.27 2.94
N SER A 128 13.82 -19.63 4.11
CA SER A 128 14.27 -20.76 4.92
C SER A 128 13.60 -22.09 4.57
N GLN A 129 12.72 -22.12 3.55
CA GLN A 129 12.03 -23.35 3.19
C GLN A 129 12.94 -24.34 2.46
N GLU A 130 12.93 -25.58 2.91
CA GLU A 130 13.75 -26.67 2.40
C GLU A 130 12.90 -27.83 1.89
N ASP A 131 13.48 -28.63 1.00
CA ASP A 131 12.93 -29.92 0.58
C ASP A 131 13.22 -31.01 1.64
N LYS A 132 12.72 -32.20 1.40
CA LYS A 132 12.97 -33.37 2.30
C LYS A 132 14.44 -33.77 2.43
N ASN A 133 15.31 -33.28 1.56
CA ASN A 133 16.75 -33.56 1.54
C ASN A 133 17.59 -32.40 2.08
N GLY A 134 16.97 -31.38 2.67
CA GLY A 134 17.63 -30.17 3.22
C GLY A 134 18.14 -29.21 2.14
N ARG A 135 17.59 -29.25 0.93
CA ARG A 135 17.91 -28.26 -0.12
C ARG A 135 16.94 -27.09 -0.05
N ASN A 136 17.46 -25.88 -0.12
CA ASN A 136 16.63 -24.70 -0.19
C ASN A 136 15.73 -24.73 -1.43
N LEU A 137 14.46 -24.38 -1.26
CA LEU A 137 13.46 -24.37 -2.32
C LEU A 137 13.52 -23.13 -3.21
N ASP A 138 14.31 -22.11 -2.82
CA ASP A 138 14.45 -20.83 -3.54
C ASP A 138 13.09 -20.25 -3.97
N LEU A 139 12.16 -20.16 -3.01
CA LEU A 139 10.78 -19.74 -3.27
C LEU A 139 10.67 -18.28 -3.69
N VAL A 140 11.60 -17.44 -3.25
CA VAL A 140 11.67 -16.02 -3.61
C VAL A 140 12.74 -15.84 -4.67
N LYS A 141 12.38 -15.17 -5.76
CA LYS A 141 13.28 -14.85 -6.87
C LYS A 141 13.39 -13.35 -7.02
N THR A 142 14.60 -12.83 -7.05
CA THR A 142 14.86 -11.40 -7.29
C THR A 142 15.13 -11.16 -8.76
N VAL A 143 14.34 -10.29 -9.38
CA VAL A 143 14.49 -9.89 -10.78
C VAL A 143 14.46 -8.36 -10.85
N ASN A 144 15.49 -7.76 -11.43
CA ASN A 144 15.62 -6.30 -11.55
C ASN A 144 15.43 -5.55 -10.22
N GLY A 145 15.98 -6.08 -9.12
CA GLY A 145 15.88 -5.50 -7.79
C GLY A 145 14.51 -5.61 -7.11
N LYS A 146 13.61 -6.40 -7.66
CA LYS A 146 12.30 -6.71 -7.07
C LYS A 146 12.18 -8.18 -6.76
N ASP A 147 11.61 -8.49 -5.62
CA ASP A 147 11.36 -9.85 -5.19
C ASP A 147 10.02 -10.37 -5.71
N TYR A 148 10.00 -11.65 -6.04
CA TYR A 148 8.82 -12.34 -6.57
C TYR A 148 8.62 -13.67 -5.84
N PHE A 149 7.38 -13.92 -5.43
CA PHE A 149 6.92 -15.21 -4.92
C PHE A 149 5.79 -15.73 -5.81
N GLN A 150 5.95 -16.95 -6.35
CA GLN A 150 4.98 -17.56 -7.27
C GLN A 150 4.56 -16.64 -8.44
N ASN A 151 5.54 -15.98 -9.06
CA ASN A 151 5.37 -15.02 -10.15
C ASN A 151 4.51 -13.77 -9.80
N ARG A 152 4.38 -13.46 -8.50
CA ARG A 152 3.78 -12.22 -8.00
C ARG A 152 4.85 -11.40 -7.31
N GLN A 153 4.80 -10.09 -7.50
CA GLN A 153 5.71 -9.22 -6.78
C GLN A 153 5.49 -9.41 -5.27
N LEU A 154 6.59 -9.66 -4.56
CA LEU A 154 6.62 -9.75 -3.11
C LEU A 154 7.07 -8.40 -2.56
N ILE A 155 6.23 -7.77 -1.74
CA ILE A 155 6.53 -6.51 -1.06
C ILE A 155 6.80 -6.87 0.39
N THR A 156 8.02 -6.59 0.84
CA THR A 156 8.43 -6.87 2.21
C THR A 156 8.51 -5.56 2.97
N LEU A 157 7.78 -5.49 4.09
CA LEU A 157 7.74 -4.35 4.99
C LEU A 157 8.37 -4.71 6.34
N SER A 158 8.49 -3.74 7.23
CA SER A 158 8.96 -4.00 8.59
C SER A 158 7.93 -4.82 9.39
N ASP A 159 8.39 -5.54 10.42
CA ASP A 159 7.49 -6.28 11.31
C ASP A 159 6.59 -5.37 12.14
N GLU A 160 6.95 -4.08 12.26
CA GLU A 160 6.15 -3.05 12.91
C GLU A 160 4.98 -2.58 12.02
N ALA A 161 5.24 -2.43 10.71
CA ALA A 161 4.22 -1.99 9.76
C ALA A 161 3.18 -3.09 9.46
N VAL A 162 3.60 -4.35 9.43
CA VAL A 162 2.72 -5.49 9.18
C VAL A 162 2.92 -6.53 10.27
N THR A 163 1.97 -6.63 11.19
CA THR A 163 2.06 -7.50 12.35
C THR A 163 1.27 -8.80 12.13
N ALA A 164 1.88 -9.93 12.47
CA ALA A 164 1.18 -11.22 12.44
C ALA A 164 0.12 -11.28 13.55
N SER A 165 -1.00 -11.96 13.28
CA SER A 165 -2.13 -12.09 14.21
C SER A 165 -1.81 -12.81 15.53
N ALA A 166 -0.71 -13.56 15.59
CA ALA A 166 -0.24 -14.25 16.80
C ALA A 166 1.25 -14.55 16.74
N THR A 167 1.86 -14.71 17.92
CA THR A 167 3.27 -15.10 18.07
C THR A 167 3.54 -16.44 17.34
N GLY A 168 4.61 -16.47 16.57
CA GLY A 168 5.02 -17.66 15.79
C GLY A 168 4.22 -17.89 14.51
N LYS A 169 3.35 -16.96 14.14
CA LYS A 169 2.67 -16.92 12.84
C LYS A 169 3.38 -15.97 11.89
N VAL A 170 3.24 -16.22 10.61
CA VAL A 170 3.68 -15.34 9.52
C VAL A 170 2.45 -14.76 8.83
N VAL A 171 2.56 -13.54 8.33
CA VAL A 171 1.46 -12.83 7.66
C VAL A 171 1.76 -12.66 6.19
N PHE A 172 0.75 -12.93 5.36
CA PHE A 172 0.80 -12.71 3.92
C PHE A 172 -0.55 -12.15 3.46
N TYR A 173 -0.53 -10.97 2.85
CA TYR A 173 -1.69 -10.42 2.15
C TYR A 173 -1.54 -10.64 0.65
N VAL A 174 -2.53 -11.25 0.04
CA VAL A 174 -2.58 -11.46 -1.42
C VAL A 174 -3.63 -10.51 -1.97
N VAL A 175 -3.21 -9.41 -2.57
CA VAL A 175 -4.08 -8.28 -2.88
C VAL A 175 -3.79 -7.67 -4.25
N ASN A 176 -4.81 -7.15 -4.90
CA ASN A 176 -4.68 -6.26 -6.04
C ASN A 176 -4.91 -4.81 -5.58
N LEU A 177 -3.84 -4.11 -5.21
CA LEU A 177 -3.92 -2.75 -4.67
C LEU A 177 -4.62 -1.77 -5.62
N TYR A 178 -4.44 -1.90 -6.94
CA TYR A 178 -5.09 -1.03 -7.92
C TYR A 178 -6.60 -1.18 -8.00
N ALA A 179 -7.10 -2.37 -7.64
CA ALA A 179 -8.53 -2.62 -7.61
C ALA A 179 -9.13 -2.38 -6.21
N LEU A 180 -8.34 -2.59 -5.15
CA LEU A 180 -8.78 -2.42 -3.77
C LEU A 180 -8.81 -0.96 -3.33
N VAL A 181 -7.75 -0.20 -3.60
CA VAL A 181 -7.53 1.14 -3.04
C VAL A 181 -7.62 2.21 -4.11
N LYS A 182 -8.28 3.31 -3.80
CA LYS A 182 -8.24 4.55 -4.56
C LYS A 182 -7.62 5.66 -3.72
N PHE A 183 -6.54 6.22 -4.23
CA PHE A 183 -5.85 7.35 -3.65
C PHE A 183 -6.40 8.66 -4.20
N PHE A 184 -6.75 9.58 -3.32
CA PHE A 184 -7.24 10.92 -3.64
C PHE A 184 -6.28 11.96 -3.07
N GLU A 185 -5.50 12.56 -3.92
CA GLU A 185 -4.60 13.64 -3.56
C GLU A 185 -5.20 14.99 -3.97
N ARG A 186 -5.20 15.95 -3.06
CA ARG A 186 -5.60 17.33 -3.36
C ARG A 186 -4.42 18.28 -3.39
N LYS A 187 -3.42 18.03 -2.54
CA LYS A 187 -2.20 18.81 -2.46
C LYS A 187 -1.08 17.90 -2.04
N GLY A 188 -0.13 17.69 -2.92
CA GLY A 188 1.05 16.91 -2.63
C GLY A 188 1.93 17.56 -1.57
N TYR A 189 2.95 16.84 -1.22
CA TYR A 189 3.95 17.22 -0.24
C TYR A 189 4.47 18.65 -0.44
N THR A 190 4.36 19.49 0.59
CA THR A 190 4.85 20.86 0.59
C THR A 190 5.61 21.17 1.86
N VAL A 191 6.74 21.86 1.71
CA VAL A 191 7.59 22.32 2.82
C VAL A 191 7.55 23.83 2.86
N SER A 192 7.31 24.40 4.04
CA SER A 192 7.38 25.85 4.31
C SER A 192 8.20 26.10 5.55
N THR A 193 8.91 27.23 5.56
CA THR A 193 9.76 27.67 6.67
C THR A 193 9.21 28.98 7.24
N ASP A 194 9.27 29.14 8.56
CA ASP A 194 8.90 30.34 9.27
C ASP A 194 9.85 30.59 10.44
N LYS A 195 10.44 31.79 10.50
CA LYS A 195 11.36 32.22 11.56
C LYS A 195 10.69 32.88 12.74
N SER A 196 9.39 33.18 12.64
CA SER A 196 8.66 33.90 13.68
C SER A 196 8.07 33.01 14.77
N VAL A 197 7.83 31.73 14.45
CA VAL A 197 7.11 30.81 15.35
C VAL A 197 7.92 30.48 16.62
N PHE A 198 9.22 30.33 16.48
CA PHE A 198 10.17 30.00 17.58
C PHE A 198 11.20 31.08 17.81
N PHE A 199 10.78 32.34 17.72
CA PHE A 199 11.66 33.49 17.84
C PHE A 199 12.39 33.57 19.22
N GLU A 200 11.72 33.14 20.29
CA GLU A 200 12.30 33.15 21.64
C GLU A 200 13.39 32.07 21.85
N SER A 201 13.38 31.00 21.07
CA SER A 201 14.36 29.92 21.15
C SER A 201 15.43 29.98 20.07
N ASP A 202 15.42 31.02 19.23
CA ASP A 202 16.32 31.19 18.07
C ASP A 202 16.32 29.99 17.12
N GLU A 203 15.10 29.53 16.78
CA GLU A 203 14.87 28.39 15.89
C GLU A 203 14.00 28.80 14.71
N THR A 204 14.23 28.16 13.57
CA THR A 204 13.38 28.23 12.39
C THR A 204 12.39 27.07 12.38
N ALA A 205 11.09 27.38 12.30
CA ALA A 205 10.06 26.34 12.12
C ALA A 205 10.08 25.82 10.69
N LEU A 206 10.18 24.50 10.53
CA LEU A 206 9.94 23.81 9.27
C LEU A 206 8.59 23.09 9.37
N LYS A 207 7.66 23.46 8.49
CA LYS A 207 6.34 22.85 8.41
C LYS A 207 6.20 22.07 7.13
N VAL A 208 5.83 20.81 7.28
CA VAL A 208 5.52 19.89 6.19
C VAL A 208 4.02 19.64 6.17
N GLN A 209 3.43 19.65 5.01
CA GLN A 209 2.00 19.37 4.84
C GLN A 209 1.74 18.59 3.56
N GLU A 210 0.80 17.67 3.66
CA GLU A 210 0.22 16.92 2.57
C GLU A 210 -1.30 16.80 2.79
N ARG A 211 -2.07 16.61 1.70
CA ARG A 211 -3.52 16.47 1.78
C ARG A 211 -3.97 15.36 0.86
N PHE A 212 -4.33 14.25 1.44
CA PHE A 212 -4.81 13.08 0.72
C PHE A 212 -5.88 12.32 1.49
N ASP A 213 -6.44 11.31 0.85
CA ASP A 213 -7.36 10.35 1.42
C ASP A 213 -7.26 9.04 0.64
N CYS A 214 -7.42 7.93 1.31
CA CYS A 214 -7.45 6.60 0.73
C CYS A 214 -8.79 5.94 0.99
N GLU A 215 -9.40 5.38 -0.06
CA GLU A 215 -10.70 4.74 0.05
C GLU A 215 -10.74 3.39 -0.65
N LYS A 216 -11.50 2.48 -0.07
CA LYS A 216 -11.73 1.16 -0.65
C LYS A 216 -12.58 1.24 -1.91
N LEU A 217 -12.19 0.51 -2.96
CA LEU A 217 -12.92 0.41 -4.22
C LEU A 217 -13.71 -0.90 -4.38
N ASP A 218 -13.04 -2.04 -4.40
CA ASP A 218 -13.62 -3.33 -4.78
C ASP A 218 -13.36 -4.39 -3.72
N ASP A 219 -14.43 -4.98 -3.19
CA ASP A 219 -14.40 -6.02 -2.15
C ASP A 219 -13.82 -7.35 -2.62
N ARG A 220 -13.59 -7.51 -3.93
CA ARG A 220 -13.08 -8.75 -4.54
C ARG A 220 -11.58 -8.73 -4.78
N ALA A 221 -10.91 -7.64 -4.40
CA ALA A 221 -9.49 -7.39 -4.68
C ALA A 221 -8.55 -7.86 -3.57
N ASP A 222 -9.11 -8.31 -2.44
CA ASP A 222 -8.45 -8.82 -1.24
C ASP A 222 -8.46 -10.37 -1.15
#